data_d03e66f54e60b31d9db926fc663b857d
#
_entry.id   d03e66f54e60b31d9db926fc663b857d
#
_cell.length_a   1.000
_cell.length_b   1.000
_cell.length_c   1.000
_cell.angle_alpha   90.00
_cell.angle_beta   90.00
_cell.angle_gamma   90.00
#
_symmetry.space_group_name_H-M   'P 1'
#
loop_
_entity.id
_entity.type
_entity.pdbx_description
1 polymer ?
#
loop_
_entity_poly.entity_id
_entity_poly.type
_entity_poly.pdbx_seq_one_letter_code
_entity_poly.pdbx_strand_id
1 'polypeptide(L)'
;MLVALTACSTPPPAPSPASSAPPPSSASASASDKVHVSIGDSYATGFGPGGTTGESFASLVARQSGLRLVNLACNGATSADLATKPACGQDAGGRTQLDAAVETLRGKEVDLVTVVIGGNDLIPCALDQKPLECANRTLTDVRANVAAALTKLRAAAPATKIVGLTYPDVFLGAWVNPSFPDGKNLARLSVSMFEQFNGVLAAEYGKFGAKFADVTKATGAYQPLTQTTQDPKYGTVPASVAQVCSLTYFCDRTDVHPTPAGHKAIAEAVSAAR
;
A
#
# COMPACT_ATOMS: atom_id res chain seq x y z
N MET A 1 -15.63 -26.77 95.92
CA MET A 1 -16.44 -27.33 94.82
C MET A 1 -16.94 -26.12 94.04
N LEU A 2 -16.23 -25.67 92.98
CA LEU A 2 -16.54 -24.53 92.16
C LEU A 2 -16.96 -25.08 90.79
N VAL A 3 -18.16 -24.77 90.37
CA VAL A 3 -18.67 -25.12 89.07
C VAL A 3 -18.39 -23.92 88.08
N ALA A 4 -17.62 -24.17 87.09
CA ALA A 4 -17.32 -23.20 86.00
C ALA A 4 -18.39 -23.30 84.93
N LEU A 5 -19.10 -22.22 84.67
CA LEU A 5 -20.00 -22.05 83.60
C LEU A 5 -19.25 -21.56 82.32
N THR A 6 -19.14 -22.40 81.35
CA THR A 6 -18.60 -22.03 80.03
C THR A 6 -19.72 -21.48 79.14
N ALA A 7 -19.58 -20.19 78.80
CA ALA A 7 -20.48 -19.52 77.82
C ALA A 7 -20.03 -19.82 76.40
N CYS A 8 -20.87 -20.42 75.60
CA CYS A 8 -20.66 -20.58 74.13
C CYS A 8 -21.01 -19.24 73.42
N SER A 9 -20.00 -18.62 72.89
CA SER A 9 -20.17 -17.47 72.00
C SER A 9 -20.24 -17.98 70.55
N THR A 10 -21.38 -17.74 69.89
CA THR A 10 -21.56 -17.97 68.45
C THR A 10 -20.84 -16.87 67.64
N PRO A 11 -20.05 -17.20 66.60
CA PRO A 11 -19.44 -16.20 65.75
C PRO A 11 -20.48 -15.52 64.82
N PRO A 12 -20.25 -14.24 64.42
CA PRO A 12 -21.17 -13.53 63.51
C PRO A 12 -21.10 -14.11 62.08
N PRO A 13 -22.19 -14.00 61.29
CA PRO A 13 -22.23 -14.52 59.94
C PRO A 13 -21.26 -13.75 59.01
N ALA A 14 -20.59 -14.51 58.15
CA ALA A 14 -19.68 -13.98 57.14
C ALA A 14 -20.44 -13.10 56.10
N PRO A 15 -19.83 -12.00 55.60
CA PRO A 15 -20.45 -11.16 54.61
C PRO A 15 -20.59 -11.96 53.29
N SER A 16 -21.79 -11.87 52.68
CA SER A 16 -22.05 -12.40 51.34
C SER A 16 -21.11 -11.84 50.28
N PRO A 17 -20.64 -12.63 49.31
CA PRO A 17 -19.79 -12.13 48.26
C PRO A 17 -20.58 -11.11 47.40
N ALA A 18 -20.00 -9.90 47.24
CA ALA A 18 -20.53 -8.89 46.35
C ALA A 18 -20.56 -9.45 44.92
N SER A 19 -21.74 -9.43 44.31
CA SER A 19 -21.95 -9.76 42.92
C SER A 19 -21.13 -8.77 42.06
N SER A 20 -20.01 -9.22 41.52
CA SER A 20 -19.24 -8.45 40.55
C SER A 20 -20.07 -8.36 39.27
N ALA A 21 -20.51 -7.14 38.95
CA ALA A 21 -21.10 -6.85 37.65
C ALA A 21 -20.10 -7.23 36.55
N PRO A 22 -20.58 -7.84 35.43
CA PRO A 22 -19.68 -8.12 34.31
C PRO A 22 -19.10 -6.81 33.78
N PRO A 23 -17.81 -6.81 33.33
CA PRO A 23 -17.21 -5.65 32.72
C PRO A 23 -18.05 -5.20 31.51
N PRO A 24 -18.12 -3.89 31.23
CA PRO A 24 -18.86 -3.40 30.10
C PRO A 24 -18.28 -4.08 28.85
N SER A 25 -19.16 -4.76 28.11
CA SER A 25 -18.87 -5.34 26.82
C SER A 25 -18.24 -4.26 25.95
N SER A 26 -16.99 -4.48 25.53
CA SER A 26 -16.32 -3.63 24.55
C SER A 26 -17.23 -3.55 23.34
N ALA A 27 -17.88 -2.43 23.13
CA ALA A 27 -18.64 -2.17 21.92
C ALA A 27 -17.65 -2.36 20.75
N SER A 28 -17.78 -3.48 20.04
CA SER A 28 -17.16 -3.61 18.75
C SER A 28 -17.68 -2.44 17.92
N ALA A 29 -16.78 -1.51 17.57
CA ALA A 29 -17.10 -0.46 16.63
C ALA A 29 -17.68 -1.16 15.40
N SER A 30 -18.95 -0.93 15.09
CA SER A 30 -19.55 -1.47 13.87
C SER A 30 -18.69 -0.99 12.71
N ALA A 31 -18.14 -1.93 11.95
CA ALA A 31 -17.40 -1.60 10.74
C ALA A 31 -18.30 -0.68 9.90
N SER A 32 -17.77 0.44 9.48
CA SER A 32 -18.48 1.39 8.62
C SER A 32 -18.93 0.63 7.35
N ASP A 33 -20.15 0.85 6.89
CA ASP A 33 -20.64 0.31 5.61
C ASP A 33 -19.90 0.92 4.41
N LYS A 34 -19.10 1.98 4.68
CA LYS A 34 -18.28 2.65 3.67
C LYS A 34 -17.12 1.79 3.19
N VAL A 35 -16.82 1.94 1.92
CA VAL A 35 -15.91 1.06 1.21
C VAL A 35 -14.65 1.81 0.78
N HIS A 36 -13.51 1.12 0.88
CA HIS A 36 -12.28 1.42 0.15
C HIS A 36 -12.16 0.44 -1.01
N VAL A 37 -12.20 0.94 -2.24
CA VAL A 37 -11.93 0.15 -3.46
C VAL A 37 -10.46 0.31 -3.82
N SER A 38 -9.73 -0.80 -3.98
CA SER A 38 -8.33 -0.80 -4.42
C SER A 38 -8.21 -1.54 -5.74
N ILE A 39 -7.65 -0.87 -6.75
CA ILE A 39 -7.30 -1.44 -8.07
C ILE A 39 -5.82 -1.26 -8.33
N GLY A 40 -5.25 -2.14 -9.15
CA GLY A 40 -3.84 -2.08 -9.51
C GLY A 40 -3.17 -3.43 -9.55
N ASP A 41 -1.94 -3.47 -9.07
CA ASP A 41 -1.04 -4.61 -9.19
C ASP A 41 -0.71 -5.30 -7.83
N SER A 42 0.43 -5.97 -7.80
CA SER A 42 0.92 -6.74 -6.65
C SER A 42 1.13 -5.92 -5.38
N TYR A 43 1.36 -4.62 -5.48
CA TYR A 43 1.48 -3.75 -4.32
C TYR A 43 0.16 -3.60 -3.57
N ALA A 44 -0.97 -3.58 -4.31
CA ALA A 44 -2.29 -3.54 -3.70
C ALA A 44 -2.72 -4.88 -3.12
N THR A 45 -2.27 -6.01 -3.71
CA THR A 45 -2.61 -7.35 -3.21
C THR A 45 -1.84 -7.73 -1.94
N GLY A 46 -0.69 -7.10 -1.67
CA GLY A 46 0.24 -7.51 -0.61
C GLY A 46 1.09 -8.72 -0.99
N PHE A 47 1.46 -8.81 -2.26
CA PHE A 47 2.35 -9.86 -2.75
C PHE A 47 3.80 -9.58 -2.33
N GLY A 48 4.54 -10.66 -2.09
CA GLY A 48 5.97 -10.62 -1.75
C GLY A 48 6.61 -12.00 -1.93
N PRO A 49 7.85 -12.22 -1.47
CA PRO A 49 8.59 -13.47 -1.66
C PRO A 49 7.90 -14.73 -1.10
N GLY A 50 6.96 -14.57 -0.17
CA GLY A 50 6.16 -15.64 0.40
C GLY A 50 4.76 -15.81 -0.22
N GLY A 51 4.49 -15.10 -1.32
CA GLY A 51 3.16 -15.03 -1.94
C GLY A 51 2.31 -13.87 -1.42
N THR A 52 1.01 -13.90 -1.70
CA THR A 52 0.07 -12.87 -1.24
C THR A 52 -0.30 -13.09 0.23
N THR A 53 -0.03 -12.10 1.07
CA THR A 53 -0.29 -12.20 2.53
C THR A 53 -1.62 -11.59 2.95
N GLY A 54 -2.25 -10.79 2.10
CA GLY A 54 -3.39 -9.94 2.46
C GLY A 54 -3.04 -8.71 3.31
N GLU A 55 -1.80 -8.60 3.78
CA GLU A 55 -1.27 -7.45 4.51
C GLU A 55 -0.64 -6.45 3.51
N SER A 56 -1.48 -5.69 2.83
CA SER A 56 -1.06 -4.67 1.86
C SER A 56 -1.27 -3.26 2.42
N PHE A 57 -0.70 -2.26 1.74
CA PHE A 57 -1.03 -0.86 2.05
C PHE A 57 -2.55 -0.62 1.98
N ALA A 58 -3.24 -1.27 1.04
CA ALA A 58 -4.68 -1.11 0.88
C ALA A 58 -5.45 -1.64 2.10
N SER A 59 -5.05 -2.81 2.65
CA SER A 59 -5.64 -3.35 3.87
C SER A 59 -5.32 -2.47 5.09
N LEU A 60 -4.11 -1.92 5.17
CA LEU A 60 -3.71 -0.99 6.23
C LEU A 60 -4.54 0.30 6.19
N VAL A 61 -4.66 0.94 5.01
CA VAL A 61 -5.49 2.14 4.81
C VAL A 61 -6.95 1.89 5.18
N ALA A 62 -7.52 0.77 4.74
CA ALA A 62 -8.89 0.40 5.05
C ALA A 62 -9.11 0.26 6.56
N ARG A 63 -8.25 -0.49 7.27
CA ARG A 63 -8.32 -0.66 8.72
C ARG A 63 -8.18 0.65 9.48
N GLN A 64 -7.18 1.47 9.12
CA GLN A 64 -6.93 2.77 9.76
C GLN A 64 -8.08 3.76 9.59
N SER A 65 -8.83 3.62 8.50
CA SER A 65 -9.95 4.50 8.15
C SER A 65 -11.32 3.93 8.57
N GLY A 66 -11.37 2.73 9.14
CA GLY A 66 -12.62 2.04 9.47
C GLY A 66 -13.46 1.67 8.23
N LEU A 67 -12.82 1.50 7.06
CA LEU A 67 -13.47 1.17 5.80
C LEU A 67 -13.41 -0.33 5.53
N ARG A 68 -14.42 -0.87 4.86
CA ARG A 68 -14.38 -2.21 4.30
C ARG A 68 -13.60 -2.21 2.98
N LEU A 69 -12.56 -3.04 2.89
CA LEU A 69 -11.77 -3.16 1.66
C LEU A 69 -12.49 -4.01 0.61
N VAL A 70 -12.56 -3.50 -0.62
CA VAL A 70 -12.82 -4.25 -1.85
C VAL A 70 -11.56 -4.18 -2.69
N ASN A 71 -10.75 -5.24 -2.65
CA ASN A 71 -9.50 -5.31 -3.38
C ASN A 71 -9.70 -6.08 -4.68
N LEU A 72 -9.56 -5.39 -5.80
CA LEU A 72 -9.76 -5.94 -7.16
C LEU A 72 -8.43 -6.13 -7.89
N ALA A 73 -7.30 -5.79 -7.26
CA ALA A 73 -5.98 -5.82 -7.85
C ALA A 73 -5.51 -7.22 -8.24
N CYS A 74 -4.60 -7.27 -9.20
CA CYS A 74 -3.98 -8.52 -9.68
C CYS A 74 -2.46 -8.41 -9.71
N ASN A 75 -1.77 -9.44 -9.23
CA ASN A 75 -0.32 -9.52 -9.35
C ASN A 75 0.11 -9.44 -10.84
N GLY A 76 1.11 -8.62 -11.11
CA GLY A 76 1.65 -8.46 -12.46
C GLY A 76 0.78 -7.63 -13.41
N ALA A 77 -0.34 -7.04 -12.94
CA ALA A 77 -1.19 -6.23 -13.80
C ALA A 77 -0.45 -5.02 -14.39
N THR A 78 -0.61 -4.80 -15.68
CA THR A 78 -0.21 -3.59 -16.40
C THR A 78 -1.35 -2.57 -16.40
N SER A 79 -1.07 -1.34 -16.81
CA SER A 79 -2.09 -0.29 -16.89
C SER A 79 -3.22 -0.65 -17.86
N ALA A 80 -2.93 -1.35 -18.96
CA ALA A 80 -3.93 -1.85 -19.90
C ALA A 80 -4.82 -2.94 -19.27
N ASP A 81 -4.28 -3.75 -18.37
CA ASP A 81 -5.01 -4.87 -17.75
C ASP A 81 -6.17 -4.41 -16.86
N LEU A 82 -6.13 -3.16 -16.35
CA LEU A 82 -7.24 -2.61 -15.58
C LEU A 82 -8.59 -2.71 -16.32
N ALA A 83 -8.59 -2.57 -17.66
CA ALA A 83 -9.78 -2.57 -18.49
C ALA A 83 -9.92 -3.78 -19.42
N THR A 84 -8.91 -4.66 -19.48
CA THR A 84 -8.86 -5.73 -20.49
C THR A 84 -8.81 -7.14 -19.92
N LYS A 85 -8.33 -7.31 -18.68
CA LYS A 85 -8.25 -8.62 -18.03
C LYS A 85 -9.20 -8.73 -16.83
N PRO A 86 -9.72 -9.93 -16.55
CA PRO A 86 -10.52 -10.15 -15.35
C PRO A 86 -9.72 -9.76 -14.09
N ALA A 87 -10.40 -9.13 -13.13
CA ALA A 87 -9.85 -8.85 -11.82
C ALA A 87 -9.66 -10.13 -11.01
N CYS A 88 -8.69 -10.11 -10.08
CA CYS A 88 -8.35 -11.26 -9.25
C CYS A 88 -9.09 -11.29 -7.90
N GLY A 89 -9.71 -10.18 -7.50
CA GLY A 89 -10.48 -10.08 -6.27
C GLY A 89 -11.76 -10.92 -6.31
N GLN A 90 -12.12 -11.51 -5.18
CA GLN A 90 -13.35 -12.33 -5.07
C GLN A 90 -14.62 -11.56 -5.41
N ASP A 91 -14.65 -10.27 -5.13
CA ASP A 91 -15.78 -9.38 -5.42
C ASP A 91 -15.91 -9.00 -6.92
N ALA A 92 -14.98 -9.44 -7.77
CA ALA A 92 -14.96 -9.02 -9.17
C ALA A 92 -16.02 -9.69 -10.05
N GLY A 93 -16.42 -10.92 -9.74
CA GLY A 93 -17.43 -11.66 -10.49
C GLY A 93 -17.07 -11.86 -11.97
N GLY A 94 -15.78 -12.06 -12.29
CA GLY A 94 -15.27 -12.24 -13.64
C GLY A 94 -15.14 -10.96 -14.48
N ARG A 95 -15.43 -9.78 -13.91
CA ARG A 95 -15.30 -8.48 -14.57
C ARG A 95 -13.84 -8.00 -14.55
N THR A 96 -13.52 -7.02 -15.38
CA THR A 96 -12.24 -6.31 -15.28
C THR A 96 -12.16 -5.54 -13.96
N GLN A 97 -10.95 -5.17 -13.52
CA GLN A 97 -10.77 -4.36 -12.32
C GLN A 97 -11.58 -3.07 -12.39
N LEU A 98 -11.55 -2.42 -13.55
CA LEU A 98 -12.23 -1.15 -13.76
C LEU A 98 -13.75 -1.28 -13.76
N ASP A 99 -14.30 -2.30 -14.42
CA ASP A 99 -15.75 -2.51 -14.47
C ASP A 99 -16.31 -2.93 -13.11
N ALA A 100 -15.59 -3.77 -12.35
CA ALA A 100 -15.96 -4.14 -10.98
C ALA A 100 -15.88 -2.94 -10.03
N ALA A 101 -14.87 -2.06 -10.18
CA ALA A 101 -14.78 -0.83 -9.42
C ALA A 101 -15.96 0.12 -9.72
N VAL A 102 -16.29 0.33 -10.99
CA VAL A 102 -17.44 1.15 -11.43
C VAL A 102 -18.75 0.62 -10.87
N GLU A 103 -18.95 -0.69 -10.89
CA GLU A 103 -20.15 -1.29 -10.32
C GLU A 103 -20.21 -1.10 -8.79
N THR A 104 -19.08 -1.27 -8.10
CA THR A 104 -18.99 -1.03 -6.65
C THR A 104 -19.31 0.43 -6.32
N LEU A 105 -18.79 1.39 -7.11
CA LEU A 105 -19.07 2.82 -6.96
C LEU A 105 -20.55 3.17 -7.14
N ARG A 106 -21.27 2.45 -8.00
CA ARG A 106 -22.71 2.67 -8.23
C ARG A 106 -23.61 2.01 -7.18
N GLY A 107 -23.15 0.92 -6.61
CA GLY A 107 -23.96 0.08 -5.71
C GLY A 107 -23.66 0.23 -4.22
N LYS A 108 -22.58 0.92 -3.85
CA LYS A 108 -22.12 1.04 -2.44
C LYS A 108 -21.63 2.45 -2.13
N GLU A 109 -21.62 2.81 -0.85
CA GLU A 109 -21.00 4.05 -0.39
C GLU A 109 -19.48 3.89 -0.36
N VAL A 110 -18.80 4.39 -1.41
CA VAL A 110 -17.35 4.33 -1.55
C VAL A 110 -16.72 5.65 -1.10
N ASP A 111 -15.96 5.62 -0.01
CA ASP A 111 -15.24 6.80 0.51
C ASP A 111 -13.90 7.02 -0.19
N LEU A 112 -13.24 5.93 -0.61
CA LEU A 112 -11.91 5.98 -1.18
C LEU A 112 -11.74 4.98 -2.33
N VAL A 113 -11.10 5.43 -3.40
CA VAL A 113 -10.51 4.56 -4.44
C VAL A 113 -8.99 4.77 -4.43
N THR A 114 -8.21 3.69 -4.35
CA THR A 114 -6.75 3.75 -4.58
C THR A 114 -6.39 3.06 -5.88
N VAL A 115 -5.42 3.64 -6.61
CA VAL A 115 -4.95 3.12 -7.90
C VAL A 115 -3.42 3.08 -7.88
N VAL A 116 -2.83 1.87 -7.85
CA VAL A 116 -1.38 1.64 -7.97
C VAL A 116 -1.11 0.84 -9.22
N ILE A 117 -0.56 1.49 -10.26
CA ILE A 117 -0.39 0.85 -11.57
C ILE A 117 0.71 1.52 -12.39
N GLY A 118 1.30 0.78 -13.32
CA GLY A 118 2.29 1.28 -14.27
C GLY A 118 3.70 0.75 -14.02
N GLY A 119 3.98 0.16 -12.86
CA GLY A 119 5.27 -0.47 -12.58
C GLY A 119 5.56 -1.63 -13.51
N ASN A 120 4.60 -2.53 -13.69
CA ASN A 120 4.75 -3.70 -14.57
C ASN A 120 4.85 -3.33 -16.06
N ASP A 121 4.32 -2.18 -16.45
CA ASP A 121 4.50 -1.64 -17.82
C ASP A 121 5.97 -1.29 -18.08
N LEU A 122 6.70 -0.78 -17.06
CA LEU A 122 8.07 -0.31 -17.18
C LEU A 122 9.13 -1.40 -17.00
N ILE A 123 8.82 -2.52 -16.32
CA ILE A 123 9.78 -3.61 -16.06
C ILE A 123 10.48 -4.09 -17.35
N PRO A 124 9.78 -4.33 -18.48
CA PRO A 124 10.43 -4.76 -19.70
C PRO A 124 11.49 -3.77 -20.23
N CYS A 125 11.33 -2.47 -19.94
CA CYS A 125 12.26 -1.45 -20.39
C CYS A 125 13.65 -1.55 -19.72
N ALA A 126 13.75 -2.16 -18.55
CA ALA A 126 15.04 -2.37 -17.89
C ALA A 126 15.97 -3.30 -18.66
N LEU A 127 15.43 -4.15 -19.55
CA LEU A 127 16.17 -5.08 -20.40
C LEU A 127 16.20 -4.65 -21.88
N ASP A 128 15.61 -3.50 -22.21
CA ASP A 128 15.61 -2.97 -23.59
C ASP A 128 16.98 -2.43 -23.98
N GLN A 129 17.32 -2.46 -25.26
CA GLN A 129 18.56 -1.89 -25.78
C GLN A 129 18.60 -0.36 -25.63
N LYS A 130 17.42 0.28 -25.54
CA LYS A 130 17.23 1.72 -25.37
C LYS A 130 16.26 1.99 -24.22
N PRO A 131 16.66 1.77 -22.96
CA PRO A 131 15.78 1.80 -21.81
C PRO A 131 14.99 3.11 -21.67
N LEU A 132 15.63 4.25 -21.90
CA LEU A 132 14.98 5.58 -21.79
C LEU A 132 13.92 5.80 -22.89
N GLU A 133 14.19 5.38 -24.13
CA GLU A 133 13.20 5.48 -25.22
C GLU A 133 12.01 4.56 -24.96
N CYS A 134 12.27 3.34 -24.46
CA CYS A 134 11.24 2.41 -24.03
C CYS A 134 10.40 3.03 -22.92
N ALA A 135 11.01 3.51 -21.85
CA ALA A 135 10.31 4.11 -20.71
C ALA A 135 9.44 5.30 -21.12
N ASN A 136 9.92 6.17 -22.02
CA ASN A 136 9.14 7.32 -22.50
C ASN A 136 7.90 6.91 -23.32
N ARG A 137 8.03 5.89 -24.18
CA ARG A 137 6.87 5.33 -24.91
C ARG A 137 5.88 4.71 -23.96
N THR A 138 6.35 3.83 -23.08
CA THR A 138 5.54 3.14 -22.07
C THR A 138 4.81 4.14 -21.15
N LEU A 139 5.47 5.20 -20.72
CA LEU A 139 4.85 6.23 -19.89
C LEU A 139 3.69 6.94 -20.62
N THR A 140 3.78 7.11 -21.95
CA THR A 140 2.68 7.65 -22.75
C THR A 140 1.46 6.73 -22.70
N ASP A 141 1.67 5.42 -22.84
CA ASP A 141 0.60 4.42 -22.80
C ASP A 141 -0.01 4.31 -21.39
N VAL A 142 0.83 4.25 -20.35
CA VAL A 142 0.38 4.23 -18.95
C VAL A 142 -0.48 5.45 -18.64
N ARG A 143 -0.04 6.65 -19.06
CA ARG A 143 -0.81 7.88 -18.88
C ARG A 143 -2.17 7.81 -19.57
N ALA A 144 -2.23 7.32 -20.81
CA ALA A 144 -3.48 7.18 -21.54
C ALA A 144 -4.44 6.19 -20.87
N ASN A 145 -3.93 5.04 -20.40
CA ASN A 145 -4.72 4.03 -19.71
C ASN A 145 -5.23 4.53 -18.34
N VAL A 146 -4.40 5.26 -17.59
CA VAL A 146 -4.80 5.91 -16.34
C VAL A 146 -5.89 6.96 -16.59
N ALA A 147 -5.74 7.80 -17.63
CA ALA A 147 -6.76 8.80 -17.99
C ALA A 147 -8.11 8.15 -18.33
N ALA A 148 -8.09 7.05 -19.11
CA ALA A 148 -9.30 6.30 -19.45
C ALA A 148 -9.95 5.68 -18.19
N ALA A 149 -9.17 5.13 -17.28
CA ALA A 149 -9.65 4.60 -16.01
C ALA A 149 -10.29 5.69 -15.15
N LEU A 150 -9.61 6.83 -14.97
CA LEU A 150 -10.11 7.96 -14.19
C LEU A 150 -11.39 8.55 -14.77
N THR A 151 -11.51 8.62 -16.10
CA THR A 151 -12.73 9.04 -16.79
C THR A 151 -13.93 8.18 -16.37
N LYS A 152 -13.79 6.85 -16.41
CA LYS A 152 -14.85 5.92 -16.01
C LYS A 152 -15.18 6.00 -14.53
N LEU A 153 -14.16 6.08 -13.65
CA LEU A 153 -14.36 6.19 -12.21
C LEU A 153 -15.08 7.49 -11.82
N ARG A 154 -14.69 8.62 -12.42
CA ARG A 154 -15.34 9.92 -12.19
C ARG A 154 -16.77 9.97 -12.74
N ALA A 155 -17.03 9.36 -13.87
CA ALA A 155 -18.38 9.25 -14.42
C ALA A 155 -19.30 8.42 -13.50
N ALA A 156 -18.76 7.40 -12.81
CA ALA A 156 -19.52 6.56 -11.90
C ALA A 156 -19.76 7.24 -10.53
N ALA A 157 -18.78 8.00 -10.02
CA ALA A 157 -18.83 8.64 -8.71
C ALA A 157 -18.01 9.96 -8.70
N PRO A 158 -18.62 11.09 -9.09
CA PRO A 158 -17.91 12.37 -9.25
C PRO A 158 -17.26 12.89 -7.96
N ALA A 159 -17.86 12.62 -6.79
CA ALA A 159 -17.43 13.16 -5.50
C ALA A 159 -16.49 12.20 -4.71
N THR A 160 -16.35 10.95 -5.12
CA THR A 160 -15.53 9.97 -4.39
C THR A 160 -14.06 10.39 -4.40
N LYS A 161 -13.38 10.25 -3.26
CA LYS A 161 -11.94 10.48 -3.18
C LYS A 161 -11.20 9.41 -4.01
N ILE A 162 -10.35 9.85 -4.92
CA ILE A 162 -9.44 8.97 -5.69
C ILE A 162 -8.01 9.39 -5.35
N VAL A 163 -7.18 8.42 -4.98
CA VAL A 163 -5.75 8.59 -4.75
C VAL A 163 -5.00 7.64 -5.67
N GLY A 164 -4.31 8.20 -6.64
CA GLY A 164 -3.27 7.50 -7.40
C GLY A 164 -2.00 7.43 -6.58
N LEU A 165 -1.23 6.36 -6.74
CA LEU A 165 0.07 6.27 -6.07
C LEU A 165 1.07 5.52 -6.93
N THR A 166 2.35 5.72 -6.61
CA THR A 166 3.48 5.04 -7.23
C THR A 166 4.18 4.10 -6.26
N TYR A 167 5.44 3.85 -6.50
CA TYR A 167 6.25 2.84 -5.85
C TYR A 167 7.43 3.51 -5.13
N PRO A 168 8.05 2.85 -4.12
CA PRO A 168 9.42 3.19 -3.74
C PRO A 168 10.34 3.04 -4.96
N ASP A 169 11.37 3.88 -5.06
CA ASP A 169 12.40 3.65 -6.09
C ASP A 169 13.27 2.45 -5.69
N VAL A 170 12.80 1.26 -6.07
CA VAL A 170 13.47 0.00 -5.74
C VAL A 170 14.87 -0.10 -6.33
N PHE A 171 15.13 0.57 -7.48
CA PHE A 171 16.42 0.52 -8.16
C PHE A 171 17.54 1.25 -7.41
N LEU A 172 17.22 2.08 -6.42
CA LEU A 172 18.22 2.57 -5.47
C LEU A 172 18.93 1.40 -4.76
N GLY A 173 18.22 0.29 -4.53
CA GLY A 173 18.79 -0.92 -3.95
C GLY A 173 19.84 -1.61 -4.82
N ALA A 174 19.90 -1.32 -6.13
CA ALA A 174 20.95 -1.80 -7.00
C ALA A 174 22.35 -1.31 -6.56
N TRP A 175 22.43 -0.22 -5.81
CA TRP A 175 23.68 0.29 -5.23
C TRP A 175 24.45 -0.77 -4.43
N VAL A 176 23.74 -1.65 -3.73
CA VAL A 176 24.29 -2.68 -2.84
C VAL A 176 24.00 -4.11 -3.31
N ASN A 177 23.09 -4.29 -4.26
CA ASN A 177 22.70 -5.61 -4.75
C ASN A 177 23.74 -6.16 -5.74
N PRO A 178 24.41 -7.28 -5.41
CA PRO A 178 25.49 -7.83 -6.24
C PRO A 178 25.02 -8.34 -7.61
N SER A 179 23.73 -8.53 -7.83
CA SER A 179 23.16 -8.90 -9.13
C SER A 179 23.30 -7.80 -10.19
N PHE A 180 23.65 -6.58 -9.78
CA PHE A 180 23.79 -5.41 -10.65
C PHE A 180 25.24 -4.90 -10.66
N PRO A 181 26.11 -5.36 -11.59
CA PRO A 181 27.52 -4.93 -11.63
C PRO A 181 27.69 -3.39 -11.74
N ASP A 182 26.79 -2.71 -12.44
CA ASP A 182 26.74 -1.24 -12.57
C ASP A 182 25.62 -0.61 -11.72
N GLY A 183 25.32 -1.20 -10.56
CA GLY A 183 24.19 -0.86 -9.73
C GLY A 183 24.21 0.59 -9.23
N LYS A 184 25.39 1.18 -9.00
CA LYS A 184 25.49 2.59 -8.60
C LYS A 184 25.05 3.57 -9.71
N ASN A 185 25.31 3.26 -10.96
CA ASN A 185 24.83 4.06 -12.08
C ASN A 185 23.33 3.87 -12.29
N LEU A 186 22.84 2.63 -12.19
CA LEU A 186 21.41 2.36 -12.24
C LEU A 186 20.65 3.14 -11.13
N ALA A 187 21.15 3.11 -9.90
CA ALA A 187 20.56 3.86 -8.79
C ALA A 187 20.56 5.39 -9.02
N ARG A 188 21.60 5.95 -9.66
CA ARG A 188 21.61 7.37 -10.01
C ARG A 188 20.59 7.72 -11.08
N LEU A 189 20.47 6.87 -12.09
CA LEU A 189 19.52 7.07 -13.18
C LEU A 189 18.07 6.91 -12.74
N SER A 190 17.80 5.97 -11.83
CA SER A 190 16.44 5.69 -11.38
C SER A 190 15.79 6.90 -10.69
N VAL A 191 16.53 7.68 -9.93
CA VAL A 191 15.99 8.88 -9.26
C VAL A 191 15.33 9.83 -10.26
N SER A 192 16.01 10.18 -11.35
CA SER A 192 15.43 11.08 -12.36
C SER A 192 14.31 10.43 -13.16
N MET A 193 14.40 9.12 -13.40
CA MET A 193 13.32 8.37 -14.07
C MET A 193 12.04 8.34 -13.24
N PHE A 194 12.15 8.07 -11.94
CA PHE A 194 11.00 8.10 -11.03
C PHE A 194 10.43 9.50 -10.85
N GLU A 195 11.29 10.52 -10.79
CA GLU A 195 10.83 11.92 -10.71
C GLU A 195 9.98 12.28 -11.94
N GLN A 196 10.44 11.92 -13.15
CA GLN A 196 9.70 12.15 -14.39
C GLN A 196 8.39 11.33 -14.42
N PHE A 197 8.46 10.03 -14.10
CA PHE A 197 7.30 9.15 -14.07
C PHE A 197 6.22 9.66 -13.11
N ASN A 198 6.61 9.97 -11.88
CA ASN A 198 5.71 10.45 -10.85
C ASN A 198 5.13 11.82 -11.20
N GLY A 199 5.94 12.73 -11.76
CA GLY A 199 5.48 14.04 -12.21
C GLY A 199 4.40 13.96 -13.31
N VAL A 200 4.60 13.06 -14.28
CA VAL A 200 3.62 12.84 -15.36
C VAL A 200 2.32 12.26 -14.82
N LEU A 201 2.40 11.25 -13.93
CA LEU A 201 1.21 10.65 -13.33
C LEU A 201 0.49 11.63 -12.40
N ALA A 202 1.21 12.36 -11.53
CA ALA A 202 0.62 13.36 -10.66
C ALA A 202 -0.18 14.41 -11.46
N ALA A 203 0.39 14.89 -12.57
CA ALA A 203 -0.29 15.81 -13.46
C ALA A 203 -1.55 15.19 -14.10
N GLU A 204 -1.50 13.90 -14.47
CA GLU A 204 -2.65 13.22 -15.05
C GLU A 204 -3.78 13.03 -14.02
N TYR A 205 -3.48 12.53 -12.81
CA TYR A 205 -4.47 12.42 -11.73
C TYR A 205 -5.10 13.77 -11.39
N GLY A 206 -4.31 14.85 -11.37
CA GLY A 206 -4.77 16.22 -11.12
C GLY A 206 -5.85 16.71 -12.09
N LYS A 207 -5.80 16.33 -13.36
CA LYS A 207 -6.82 16.71 -14.38
C LYS A 207 -8.22 16.19 -14.03
N PHE A 208 -8.28 15.09 -13.28
CA PHE A 208 -9.52 14.47 -12.85
C PHE A 208 -9.91 14.84 -11.41
N GLY A 209 -9.25 15.83 -10.79
CA GLY A 209 -9.46 16.17 -9.38
C GLY A 209 -9.12 15.04 -8.41
N ALA A 210 -8.30 14.08 -8.85
CA ALA A 210 -7.77 13.03 -8.01
C ALA A 210 -6.47 13.49 -7.33
N LYS A 211 -6.19 12.93 -6.16
CA LYS A 211 -4.94 13.15 -5.44
C LYS A 211 -3.89 12.15 -5.88
N PHE A 212 -2.62 12.44 -5.55
CA PHE A 212 -1.51 11.57 -5.90
C PHE A 212 -0.55 11.45 -4.72
N ALA A 213 -0.28 10.22 -4.31
CA ALA A 213 0.71 9.90 -3.30
C ALA A 213 2.02 9.52 -4.00
N ASP A 214 2.98 10.43 -4.01
CA ASP A 214 4.34 10.17 -4.49
C ASP A 214 5.08 9.34 -3.41
N VAL A 215 5.02 8.04 -3.57
CA VAL A 215 5.65 7.08 -2.64
C VAL A 215 7.18 7.18 -2.71
N THR A 216 7.75 7.44 -3.89
CA THR A 216 9.19 7.66 -4.07
C THR A 216 9.67 8.81 -3.19
N LYS A 217 8.95 9.92 -3.20
CA LYS A 217 9.23 11.09 -2.34
C LYS A 217 9.03 10.74 -0.86
N ALA A 218 7.90 10.10 -0.53
CA ALA A 218 7.56 9.74 0.84
C ALA A 218 8.59 8.77 1.47
N THR A 219 9.25 7.94 0.67
CA THR A 219 10.32 7.03 1.09
C THR A 219 11.72 7.65 0.98
N GLY A 220 11.83 8.96 0.76
CA GLY A 220 13.09 9.70 0.79
C GLY A 220 14.02 9.45 -0.41
N ALA A 221 13.51 8.89 -1.51
CA ALA A 221 14.34 8.51 -2.65
C ALA A 221 14.95 9.70 -3.41
N TYR A 222 14.35 10.90 -3.31
CA TYR A 222 14.89 12.13 -3.94
C TYR A 222 15.97 12.83 -3.11
N GLN A 223 16.35 12.28 -1.96
CA GLN A 223 17.46 12.82 -1.19
C GLN A 223 18.79 12.66 -1.95
N PRO A 224 19.71 13.63 -1.84
CA PRO A 224 21.00 13.53 -2.51
C PRO A 224 21.74 12.25 -2.13
N LEU A 225 22.24 11.50 -3.11
CA LEU A 225 23.02 10.28 -2.89
C LEU A 225 24.36 10.52 -2.18
N THR A 226 24.74 11.78 -1.98
CA THR A 226 25.89 12.21 -1.18
C THR A 226 25.58 12.24 0.32
N GLN A 227 24.31 12.25 0.72
CA GLN A 227 23.92 12.11 2.13
C GLN A 227 24.00 10.64 2.51
N THR A 228 25.02 10.28 3.28
CA THR A 228 25.30 8.89 3.65
C THR A 228 24.90 8.58 5.10
N THR A 229 24.63 7.30 5.36
CA THR A 229 24.40 6.73 6.69
C THR A 229 25.19 5.45 6.85
N GLN A 230 25.36 4.99 8.09
CA GLN A 230 25.90 3.68 8.40
C GLN A 230 24.77 2.65 8.44
N ASP A 231 24.81 1.71 7.53
CA ASP A 231 23.89 0.57 7.50
C ASP A 231 24.60 -0.65 8.11
N PRO A 232 23.97 -1.40 9.05
CA PRO A 232 24.61 -2.54 9.72
C PRO A 232 25.07 -3.64 8.75
N LYS A 233 24.41 -3.78 7.60
CA LYS A 233 24.66 -4.82 6.61
C LYS A 233 25.54 -4.35 5.46
N TYR A 234 25.33 -3.13 4.99
CA TYR A 234 25.97 -2.62 3.78
C TYR A 234 27.07 -1.58 4.02
N GLY A 235 27.34 -1.22 5.31
CA GLY A 235 28.33 -0.20 5.65
C GLY A 235 27.86 1.21 5.32
N THR A 236 28.79 2.07 4.86
CA THR A 236 28.47 3.44 4.48
C THR A 236 27.79 3.49 3.12
N VAL A 237 26.50 3.84 3.09
CA VAL A 237 25.67 3.94 1.87
C VAL A 237 24.87 5.23 1.87
N PRO A 238 24.35 5.70 0.70
CA PRO A 238 23.38 6.78 0.68
C PRO A 238 22.17 6.49 1.59
N ALA A 239 21.67 7.49 2.29
CA ALA A 239 20.55 7.32 3.22
C ALA A 239 19.28 6.80 2.50
N SER A 240 19.03 7.26 1.27
CA SER A 240 17.94 6.76 0.43
C SER A 240 18.09 5.29 0.05
N VAL A 241 19.34 4.80 -0.14
CA VAL A 241 19.62 3.37 -0.39
C VAL A 241 19.31 2.54 0.86
N ALA A 242 19.80 2.94 2.03
CA ALA A 242 19.48 2.26 3.28
C ALA A 242 17.96 2.21 3.52
N GLN A 243 17.27 3.31 3.25
CA GLN A 243 15.83 3.41 3.39
C GLN A 243 15.10 2.42 2.47
N VAL A 244 15.41 2.39 1.17
CA VAL A 244 14.75 1.47 0.23
C VAL A 244 15.05 0.01 0.57
N CYS A 245 16.25 -0.31 1.06
CA CYS A 245 16.61 -1.66 1.49
C CYS A 245 15.80 -2.11 2.72
N SER A 246 15.41 -1.21 3.59
CA SER A 246 14.54 -1.53 4.73
C SER A 246 13.07 -1.71 4.33
N LEU A 247 12.64 -1.05 3.26
CA LEU A 247 11.24 -0.99 2.82
C LEU A 247 10.89 -1.99 1.71
N THR A 248 11.89 -2.59 1.04
CA THR A 248 11.69 -3.52 -0.06
C THR A 248 12.60 -4.73 0.03
N TYR A 249 12.26 -5.80 -0.66
CA TYR A 249 13.11 -6.99 -0.76
C TYR A 249 14.17 -6.89 -1.87
N PHE A 250 14.32 -5.74 -2.53
CA PHE A 250 15.17 -5.62 -3.71
C PHE A 250 16.66 -5.77 -3.43
N CYS A 251 17.13 -5.21 -2.33
CA CYS A 251 18.57 -5.22 -2.00
C CYS A 251 19.12 -6.62 -1.81
N ASP A 252 18.32 -7.55 -1.28
CA ASP A 252 18.77 -8.90 -0.94
C ASP A 252 18.29 -9.98 -1.90
N ARG A 253 17.14 -9.78 -2.51
CA ARG A 253 16.42 -10.81 -3.26
C ARG A 253 16.12 -10.43 -4.69
N THR A 254 16.50 -9.23 -5.11
CA THR A 254 16.11 -8.66 -6.42
C THR A 254 14.56 -8.67 -6.61
N ASP A 255 13.83 -8.70 -5.50
CA ASP A 255 12.37 -8.71 -5.49
C ASP A 255 11.87 -7.29 -5.24
N VAL A 256 11.10 -6.76 -6.17
CA VAL A 256 10.64 -5.36 -6.17
C VAL A 256 9.58 -5.06 -5.11
N HIS A 257 9.03 -6.08 -4.44
CA HIS A 257 7.89 -5.91 -3.56
C HIS A 257 8.27 -5.31 -2.20
N PRO A 258 7.31 -4.60 -1.55
CA PRO A 258 7.52 -4.01 -0.24
C PRO A 258 7.62 -5.04 0.87
N THR A 259 8.45 -4.74 1.87
CA THR A 259 8.38 -5.39 3.17
C THR A 259 7.11 -4.94 3.93
N PRO A 260 6.75 -5.56 5.08
CA PRO A 260 5.69 -5.03 5.94
C PRO A 260 5.89 -3.56 6.32
N ALA A 261 7.15 -3.13 6.56
CA ALA A 261 7.49 -1.73 6.81
C ALA A 261 7.25 -0.86 5.56
N GLY A 262 7.55 -1.39 4.36
CA GLY A 262 7.26 -0.73 3.09
C GLY A 262 5.77 -0.53 2.87
N HIS A 263 4.95 -1.55 3.11
CA HIS A 263 3.50 -1.40 3.02
C HIS A 263 2.95 -0.36 4.00
N LYS A 264 3.52 -0.27 5.22
CA LYS A 264 3.15 0.75 6.19
C LYS A 264 3.50 2.16 5.68
N ALA A 265 4.71 2.36 5.16
CA ALA A 265 5.13 3.65 4.60
C ALA A 265 4.24 4.09 3.42
N ILE A 266 3.86 3.15 2.54
CA ILE A 266 2.92 3.41 1.45
C ILE A 266 1.54 3.81 1.99
N ALA A 267 1.03 3.11 3.00
CA ALA A 267 -0.26 3.43 3.62
C ALA A 267 -0.26 4.83 4.26
N GLU A 268 0.83 5.22 4.91
CA GLU A 268 1.03 6.56 5.46
C GLU A 268 1.03 7.63 4.35
N ALA A 269 1.74 7.39 3.23
CA ALA A 269 1.75 8.29 2.08
C ALA A 269 0.34 8.48 1.48
N VAL A 270 -0.42 7.39 1.32
CA VAL A 270 -1.82 7.45 0.85
C VAL A 270 -2.69 8.22 1.82
N SER A 271 -2.53 7.98 3.13
CA SER A 271 -3.31 8.66 4.17
C SER A 271 -3.03 10.17 4.23
N ALA A 272 -1.79 10.59 3.95
CA ALA A 272 -1.40 12.00 3.88
C ALA A 272 -1.93 12.72 2.61
N ALA A 273 -2.21 11.98 1.53
CA ALA A 273 -2.67 12.52 0.26
C ALA A 273 -4.21 12.63 0.15
N ARG A 274 -4.97 12.01 1.06
CA ARG A 274 -6.45 11.91 1.02
C ARG A 274 -7.21 13.22 1.15
#